data_0717683ebc4a244f5ddf4a0d9dbd82c6
#
_entry.id   0717683ebc4a244f5ddf4a0d9dbd82c6
#
_cell.length_a   1.000
_cell.length_b   1.000
_cell.length_c   1.000
_cell.angle_alpha   90.00
_cell.angle_beta   90.00
_cell.angle_gamma   90.00
#
_symmetry.space_group_name_H-M   'P 1'
#
loop_
_entity.id
_entity.type
_entity.pdbx_description
1 polymer ?
#
loop_
_entity_poly.entity_id
_entity_poly.type
_entity_poly.pdbx_seq_one_letter_code
_entity_poly.pdbx_strand_id
1 'polypeptide(L)'
;MYHKMPLGSTMKPKPLNSAQIRAARALLRWSAAELAREAALGIATIKRAELAHGETSMTMANDLAVRRALEAAGVEFIDGNGGGPGVRLRKRPGKKT
;
A
#
# COMPACT_ATOMS: atom_id res chain seq x y z
N MET A 1 12.34 28.84 -11.22
CA MET A 1 12.07 28.37 -11.11
C MET A 1 11.72 27.62 -10.81
N TYR A 2 11.52 27.30 -10.85
CA TYR A 2 11.12 26.55 -10.56
C TYR A 2 11.15 25.78 -10.38
N HIS A 3 11.35 25.59 -10.21
CA HIS A 3 11.45 24.88 -10.00
C HIS A 3 11.25 24.07 -9.82
N LYS A 4 11.38 23.93 -9.66
CA LYS A 4 11.17 23.14 -9.60
C LYS A 4 11.01 22.25 -9.34
N MET A 5 10.90 22.15 -9.20
CA MET A 5 10.66 21.26 -8.98
C MET A 5 10.71 20.28 -9.08
N PRO A 6 11.22 20.04 -8.96
CA PRO A 6 11.25 18.90 -9.24
C PRO A 6 10.54 18.13 -8.80
N LEU A 7 10.39 18.31 -8.86
CA LEU A 7 9.43 17.75 -8.56
C LEU A 7 9.22 16.45 -8.94
N GLY A 8 9.51 16.18 -9.96
CA GLY A 8 9.15 14.95 -10.48
C GLY A 8 9.63 13.83 -9.68
N SER A 9 10.79 13.90 -9.27
CA SER A 9 11.34 12.80 -8.54
C SER A 9 10.56 12.53 -7.28
N THR A 10 9.96 13.54 -6.77
CA THR A 10 9.23 13.35 -5.55
C THR A 10 7.90 12.74 -5.78
N MET A 11 7.52 12.61 -7.03
CA MET A 11 6.22 12.09 -7.31
C MET A 11 6.18 10.58 -7.37
N LYS A 12 7.31 9.94 -7.40
CA LYS A 12 7.27 8.51 -7.48
C LYS A 12 7.10 7.91 -6.12
N PRO A 13 6.02 7.19 -5.88
CA PRO A 13 5.86 6.52 -4.59
C PRO A 13 6.86 5.39 -4.50
N LYS A 14 7.26 5.06 -3.30
CA LYS A 14 8.11 3.92 -3.09
C LYS A 14 7.32 2.65 -3.31
N PRO A 15 7.95 1.61 -3.83
CA PRO A 15 7.26 0.34 -3.93
C PRO A 15 6.80 -0.14 -2.56
N LEU A 16 5.69 -0.84 -2.56
CA LEU A 16 5.19 -1.40 -1.33
C LEU A 16 6.09 -2.53 -0.85
N ASN A 17 6.16 -2.66 0.44
CA ASN A 17 6.83 -3.78 1.06
C ASN A 17 5.79 -4.87 1.29
N SER A 18 6.15 -6.13 1.01
CA SER A 18 5.19 -7.21 1.13
C SER A 18 4.65 -7.34 2.54
N ALA A 19 5.46 -7.05 3.55
CA ALA A 19 4.97 -7.10 4.92
C ALA A 19 3.92 -6.04 5.18
N GLN A 20 4.04 -4.87 4.55
CA GLN A 20 3.03 -3.84 4.69
C GLN A 20 1.68 -4.30 4.13
N ILE A 21 1.71 -5.01 3.01
CA ILE A 21 0.47 -5.50 2.43
C ILE A 21 -0.19 -6.52 3.35
N ARG A 22 0.59 -7.45 3.88
CA ARG A 22 0.03 -8.44 4.81
C ARG A 22 -0.51 -7.78 6.06
N ALA A 23 0.23 -6.81 6.60
CA ALA A 23 -0.21 -6.12 7.80
C ALA A 23 -1.47 -5.30 7.54
N ALA A 24 -1.54 -4.65 6.39
CA ALA A 24 -2.72 -3.86 6.05
C ALA A 24 -3.95 -4.75 5.93
N ARG A 25 -3.79 -5.91 5.27
CA ARG A 25 -4.90 -6.85 5.20
C ARG A 25 -5.35 -7.29 6.59
N ALA A 26 -4.38 -7.57 7.45
CA ALA A 26 -4.72 -7.99 8.80
C ALA A 26 -5.50 -6.91 9.54
N LEU A 27 -5.08 -5.67 9.40
CA LEU A 27 -5.77 -4.57 10.04
C LEU A 27 -7.23 -4.45 9.55
N LEU A 28 -7.44 -4.70 8.27
CA LEU A 28 -8.78 -4.61 7.69
C LEU A 28 -9.54 -5.91 7.80
N ARG A 29 -8.88 -6.97 8.20
CA ARG A 29 -9.45 -8.32 8.22
C ARG A 29 -9.89 -8.76 6.83
N TRP A 30 -9.11 -8.37 5.85
CA TRP A 30 -9.37 -8.75 4.47
C TRP A 30 -8.60 -10.01 4.11
N SER A 31 -9.22 -10.87 3.33
CA SER A 31 -8.51 -11.98 2.72
C SER A 31 -7.73 -11.46 1.52
N ALA A 32 -6.79 -12.27 1.03
CA ALA A 32 -6.08 -11.90 -0.19
C ALA A 32 -7.06 -11.75 -1.36
N ALA A 33 -8.10 -12.57 -1.38
CA ALA A 33 -9.10 -12.47 -2.44
C ALA A 33 -9.85 -11.15 -2.37
N GLU A 34 -10.14 -10.68 -1.15
CA GLU A 34 -10.81 -9.39 -1.01
C GLU A 34 -9.92 -8.26 -1.50
N LEU A 35 -8.64 -8.31 -1.14
CA LEU A 35 -7.74 -7.28 -1.64
C LEU A 35 -7.64 -7.33 -3.15
N ALA A 36 -7.54 -8.53 -3.72
CA ALA A 36 -7.45 -8.65 -5.16
C ALA A 36 -8.66 -8.04 -5.84
N ARG A 37 -9.84 -8.30 -5.29
CA ARG A 37 -11.07 -7.74 -5.86
C ARG A 37 -11.07 -6.22 -5.76
N GLU A 38 -10.71 -5.69 -4.60
CA GLU A 38 -10.72 -4.24 -4.40
C GLU A 38 -9.68 -3.54 -5.26
N ALA A 39 -8.57 -4.20 -5.53
CA ALA A 39 -7.52 -3.63 -6.36
C ALA A 39 -7.73 -3.95 -7.83
N ALA A 40 -8.73 -4.77 -8.16
CA ALA A 40 -8.99 -5.21 -9.52
C ALA A 40 -7.80 -5.95 -10.11
N LEU A 41 -7.19 -6.81 -9.32
CA LEU A 41 -6.05 -7.62 -9.74
C LEU A 41 -6.37 -9.08 -9.50
N GLY A 42 -5.60 -9.94 -10.13
CA GLY A 42 -5.76 -11.37 -9.88
C GLY A 42 -5.23 -11.75 -8.52
N ILE A 43 -5.85 -12.75 -7.90
CA ILE A 43 -5.42 -13.17 -6.59
C ILE A 43 -4.00 -13.71 -6.60
N ALA A 44 -3.59 -14.34 -7.70
CA ALA A 44 -2.23 -14.84 -7.80
C ALA A 44 -1.20 -13.72 -7.72
N THR A 45 -1.53 -12.57 -8.27
CA THR A 45 -0.65 -11.41 -8.20
C THR A 45 -0.49 -10.96 -6.75
N ILE A 46 -1.58 -10.93 -6.01
CA ILE A 46 -1.52 -10.55 -4.60
C ILE A 46 -0.70 -11.56 -3.81
N LYS A 47 -0.96 -12.85 -4.03
CA LYS A 47 -0.24 -13.86 -3.28
C LYS A 47 1.26 -13.82 -3.54
N ARG A 48 1.64 -13.62 -4.80
CA ARG A 48 3.07 -13.51 -5.12
C ARG A 48 3.69 -12.29 -4.46
N ALA A 49 2.97 -11.19 -4.48
CA ALA A 49 3.48 -9.97 -3.87
C ALA A 49 3.72 -10.16 -2.38
N GLU A 50 2.85 -10.90 -1.73
CA GLU A 50 2.96 -11.09 -0.29
C GLU A 50 4.02 -12.11 0.10
N LEU A 51 4.47 -12.91 -0.83
CA LEU A 51 5.52 -13.87 -0.56
C LEU A 51 6.91 -13.29 -0.73
N ALA A 52 7.03 -12.13 -1.35
CA ALA A 52 8.33 -11.52 -1.55
C ALA A 52 8.94 -11.11 -0.22
N HIS A 53 10.26 -11.01 -0.22
CA HIS A 53 10.96 -10.54 0.95
C HIS A 53 11.35 -9.10 0.68
N GLY A 54 10.71 -8.17 1.35
CA GLY A 54 10.96 -6.77 1.10
C GLY A 54 9.99 -6.21 0.09
N GLU A 55 10.50 -5.50 -0.89
CA GLU A 55 9.64 -4.90 -1.91
C GLU A 55 8.94 -5.97 -2.72
N THR A 56 7.72 -5.66 -3.10
CA THR A 56 6.97 -6.60 -3.93
C THR A 56 7.56 -6.62 -5.31
N SER A 57 7.43 -7.46 -6.11
CA SER A 57 7.94 -7.42 -7.46
C SER A 57 6.88 -6.99 -8.45
N MET A 58 5.83 -6.36 -7.97
CA MET A 58 4.77 -5.94 -8.84
C MET A 58 5.19 -4.78 -9.71
N THR A 59 4.53 -4.61 -10.83
CA THR A 59 4.71 -3.42 -11.63
C THR A 59 4.27 -2.21 -10.82
N MET A 60 4.72 -1.04 -11.22
CA MET A 60 4.31 0.17 -10.55
C MET A 60 2.79 0.34 -10.60
N ALA A 61 2.19 0.01 -11.73
CA ALA A 61 0.74 0.14 -11.85
C ALA A 61 0.01 -0.75 -10.86
N ASN A 62 0.47 -1.99 -10.70
CA ASN A 62 -0.16 -2.89 -9.76
C ASN A 62 0.08 -2.47 -8.31
N ASP A 63 1.30 -1.99 -8.03
CA ASP A 63 1.60 -1.47 -6.71
C ASP A 63 0.67 -0.32 -6.35
N LEU A 64 0.48 0.60 -7.29
CA LEU A 64 -0.43 1.72 -7.06
C LEU A 64 -1.87 1.27 -6.87
N ALA A 65 -2.30 0.26 -7.64
CA ALA A 65 -3.65 -0.25 -7.48
C ALA A 65 -3.87 -0.83 -6.09
N VAL A 66 -2.90 -1.58 -5.60
CA VAL A 66 -2.99 -2.15 -4.26
C VAL A 66 -2.97 -1.04 -3.21
N ARG A 67 -2.05 -0.09 -3.36
CA ARG A 67 -1.96 1.01 -2.41
C ARG A 67 -3.28 1.79 -2.34
N ARG A 68 -3.84 2.09 -3.49
CA ARG A 68 -5.08 2.86 -3.52
C ARG A 68 -6.24 2.11 -2.90
N ALA A 69 -6.32 0.81 -3.13
CA ALA A 69 -7.38 0.01 -2.55
C ALA A 69 -7.29 0.02 -1.03
N LEU A 70 -6.08 -0.14 -0.51
CA LEU A 70 -5.88 -0.17 0.93
C LEU A 70 -6.09 1.21 1.56
N GLU A 71 -5.60 2.25 0.89
CA GLU A 71 -5.79 3.60 1.40
C GLU A 71 -7.26 4.00 1.40
N ALA A 72 -7.99 3.59 0.38
CA ALA A 72 -9.42 3.86 0.33
C ALA A 72 -10.15 3.17 1.47
N ALA A 73 -9.64 2.06 1.92
CA ALA A 73 -10.23 1.34 3.04
C ALA A 73 -9.77 1.86 4.40
N GLY A 74 -8.89 2.84 4.43
CA GLY A 74 -8.49 3.49 5.67
C GLY A 74 -7.10 3.21 6.15
N VAL A 75 -6.28 2.53 5.35
CA VAL A 75 -4.90 2.23 5.75
C VAL A 75 -4.01 3.41 5.39
N GLU A 76 -3.13 3.76 6.31
CA GLU A 76 -2.04 4.70 6.02
C GLU A 76 -0.74 3.93 5.97
N PHE A 77 0.06 4.21 4.96
CA PHE A 77 1.38 3.60 4.82
C PHE A 77 2.42 4.51 5.45
N ILE A 78 3.27 3.93 6.25
CA ILE A 78 4.31 4.67 6.96
C ILE A 78 5.64 4.30 6.34
N ASP A 79 6.34 5.30 5.83
CA ASP A 79 7.66 5.06 5.25
C ASP A 79 8.64 4.72 6.35
N GLY A 80 9.68 4.02 5.97
CA GLY A 80 10.66 3.60 6.94
C GLY A 80 11.68 4.67 7.27
N ASN A 81 11.22 5.78 7.78
CA ASN A 81 12.13 6.84 8.16
C ASN A 81 12.70 6.57 9.52
N GLY A 82 13.87 6.04 9.59
CA GLY A 82 14.50 5.78 10.87
C GLY A 82 14.01 4.54 11.56
N GLY A 83 12.92 3.96 11.10
CA GLY A 83 12.45 2.68 11.58
C GLY A 83 12.03 1.90 10.37
N GLY A 84 11.50 0.76 10.49
CA GLY A 84 11.02 0.02 9.33
C GLY A 84 9.72 0.61 8.80
N PRO A 85 9.35 0.26 7.58
CA PRO A 85 8.06 0.68 7.05
C PRO A 85 6.92 0.03 7.83
N GLY A 86 5.79 0.68 7.87
CA GLY A 86 4.65 0.14 8.60
C GLY A 86 3.35 0.59 8.01
N VAL A 87 2.28 0.25 8.70
CA VAL A 87 0.93 0.67 8.32
C VAL A 87 0.14 0.91 9.59
N ARG A 88 -0.92 1.70 9.45
CA ARG A 88 -1.87 1.86 10.55
C ARG A 88 -3.21 2.23 9.95
N LEU A 89 -4.27 2.06 10.71
CA LEU A 89 -5.56 2.52 10.29
C LEU A 89 -5.68 3.99 10.60
N ARG A 90 -6.18 4.74 9.62
CA ARG A 90 -6.36 6.16 9.77
C ARG A 90 -7.51 6.42 10.71
N LYS A 91 -7.34 7.41 11.57
CA LYS A 91 -8.43 7.80 12.41
C LYS A 91 -9.48 8.44 11.56
N ARG A 92 -10.73 8.14 11.82
CA ARG A 92 -11.80 8.69 11.02
C ARG A 92 -12.42 9.86 11.74
N PRO A 93 -12.12 11.05 11.33
CA PRO A 93 -12.69 12.24 11.99
C PRO A 93 -14.20 12.20 11.89
N GLY A 94 -14.85 12.54 12.94
CA GLY A 94 -16.29 12.59 12.95
C GLY A 94 -16.98 11.26 13.04
N LYS A 95 -16.24 10.17 13.07
CA LYS A 95 -16.83 8.91 13.20
C LYS A 95 -17.17 8.72 14.64
N LYS A 96 -18.40 8.40 14.86
CA LYS A 96 -18.75 8.21 16.13
C LYS A 96 -18.67 6.89 16.40
N THR A 97 -18.26 6.31 16.77
CA THR A 97 -18.24 4.95 16.89
C THR A 97 -18.56 4.35 17.47
#